data_2575f4f4b8b5214286fba45c96a86743
#
_entry.id   2575f4f4b8b5214286fba45c96a86743
#
_cell.length_a   1.000
_cell.length_b   1.000
_cell.length_c   1.000
_cell.angle_alpha   90.00
_cell.angle_beta   90.00
_cell.angle_gamma   90.00
#
_symmetry.space_group_name_H-M   'P 1'
#
loop_
_entity.id
_entity.type
_entity.pdbx_description
1 polymer ?
#
loop_
_entity_poly.entity_id
_entity_poly.type
_entity_poly.pdbx_seq_one_letter_code
_entity_poly.pdbx_strand_id
1 'polypeptide(L)' 'MDGKKNGDGVEIDVDRSTVWKGKFVQGQKTGYFHVEAPEYKYYGMVAHGKYHG' A
#
# COMPACT_ATOMS: atom_id res chain seq x y z
N MET A 1 -10.33 -14.35 14.75
CA MET A 1 -9.75 -13.80 13.52
C MET A 1 -9.25 -12.39 13.76
N ASP A 2 -8.07 -12.12 13.40
CA ASP A 2 -7.45 -10.84 13.73
C ASP A 2 -7.70 -9.76 12.68
N GLY A 3 -8.28 -10.10 11.54
CA GLY A 3 -8.64 -9.12 10.55
C GLY A 3 -7.50 -8.47 9.79
N LYS A 4 -6.32 -9.01 9.91
CA LYS A 4 -5.18 -8.47 9.19
C LYS A 4 -5.15 -8.99 7.77
N LYS A 5 -4.75 -8.13 6.85
CA LYS A 5 -4.66 -8.49 5.45
C LYS A 5 -3.39 -9.27 5.17
N ASN A 6 -3.53 -10.30 4.38
CA ASN A 6 -2.39 -11.04 3.86
C ASN A 6 -2.65 -11.30 2.39
N GLY A 7 -1.65 -11.03 1.57
CA GLY A 7 -1.76 -11.21 0.13
C GLY A 7 -2.12 -9.92 -0.57
N ASP A 8 -2.57 -10.02 -1.81
CA ASP A 8 -2.86 -8.85 -2.62
C ASP A 8 -4.10 -8.13 -2.10
N GLY A 9 -4.03 -6.81 -2.09
CA GLY A 9 -5.15 -6.02 -1.61
C GLY A 9 -5.06 -4.58 -2.05
N VAL A 10 -6.07 -3.82 -1.65
CA VAL A 10 -6.16 -2.40 -1.96
C VAL A 10 -6.50 -1.66 -0.68
N GLU A 11 -5.80 -0.57 -0.45
CA GLU A 11 -6.10 0.30 0.68
C GLU A 11 -6.28 1.71 0.17
N ILE A 12 -7.31 2.39 0.67
CA ILE A 12 -7.62 3.75 0.26
C ILE A 12 -7.42 4.66 1.44
N ASP A 13 -6.57 5.67 1.24
CA ASP A 13 -6.34 6.72 2.23
C ASP A 13 -7.25 7.88 1.87
N VAL A 14 -8.36 8.01 2.56
CA VAL A 14 -9.37 9.00 2.22
C VAL A 14 -8.84 10.42 2.41
N ASP A 15 -8.09 10.63 3.47
CA ASP A 15 -7.58 11.97 3.77
C ASP A 15 -6.67 12.50 2.69
N ARG A 16 -5.92 11.61 2.05
CA ARG A 16 -4.96 12.00 1.03
C ARG A 16 -5.40 11.64 -0.37
N SER A 17 -6.59 11.06 -0.50
CA SER A 17 -7.11 10.60 -1.78
C SER A 17 -6.10 9.69 -2.48
N THR A 18 -5.45 8.84 -1.72
CA THR A 18 -4.39 7.98 -2.22
C THR A 18 -4.82 6.53 -2.19
N VAL A 19 -4.52 5.81 -3.25
CA VAL A 19 -4.87 4.40 -3.36
C VAL A 19 -3.59 3.58 -3.39
N TRP A 20 -3.53 2.58 -2.52
CA TRP A 20 -2.40 1.67 -2.42
C TRP A 20 -2.82 0.30 -2.90
N LYS A 21 -2.19 -0.19 -3.94
CA LYS A 21 -2.46 -1.53 -4.47
C LYS A 21 -1.20 -2.35 -4.40
N GLY A 22 -1.26 -3.50 -3.76
CA GLY A 22 -0.10 -4.34 -3.67
C GLY A 22 -0.29 -5.46 -2.68
N LYS A 23 0.82 -5.93 -2.15
CA LYS A 23 0.83 -7.08 -1.28
C LYS A 23 0.93 -6.66 0.17
N PHE A 24 0.02 -7.17 0.97
CA PHE A 24 -0.02 -6.90 2.40
C PHE A 24 0.48 -8.12 3.16
N VAL A 25 1.22 -7.88 4.22
CA VAL A 25 1.67 -8.95 5.10
C VAL A 25 1.29 -8.54 6.51
N GLN A 26 0.37 -9.29 7.11
CA GLN A 26 -0.12 -9.02 8.46
C GLN A 26 -0.58 -7.58 8.61
N GLY A 27 -1.31 -7.10 7.62
CA GLY A 27 -1.85 -5.75 7.65
C GLY A 27 -0.87 -4.66 7.27
N GLN A 28 0.37 -5.00 7.00
CA GLN A 28 1.39 -4.03 6.64
C GLN A 28 1.67 -4.04 5.14
N LYS A 29 1.95 -2.87 4.61
CA LYS A 29 2.32 -2.74 3.20
C LYS A 29 3.79 -3.11 3.06
N THR A 30 4.06 -4.16 2.32
CA THR A 30 5.42 -4.67 2.16
C THR A 30 5.57 -5.25 0.77
N GLY A 31 6.64 -4.88 0.07
CA GLY A 31 6.90 -5.36 -1.26
C GLY A 31 6.56 -4.31 -2.31
N TYR A 32 6.25 -4.75 -3.53
CA TYR A 32 5.93 -3.83 -4.60
C TYR A 32 4.51 -3.32 -4.47
N PHE A 33 4.36 -2.02 -4.58
CA PHE A 33 3.06 -1.37 -4.53
C PHE A 33 2.91 -0.39 -5.67
N HIS A 34 1.68 -0.27 -6.13
CA HIS A 34 1.28 0.76 -7.07
C HIS A 34 0.46 1.77 -6.29
N VAL A 35 0.99 2.97 -6.17
CA VAL A 35 0.36 4.04 -5.39
C VAL A 35 -0.14 5.10 -6.36
N GLU A 36 -1.41 5.46 -6.23
CA GLU A 36 -2.00 6.50 -7.05
C GLU A 36 -2.52 7.61 -6.17
N ALA A 37 -2.01 8.79 -6.37
CA ALA A 37 -2.45 9.98 -5.65
C ALA A 37 -2.84 11.04 -6.67
N PRO A 38 -3.56 12.12 -6.24
CA PRO A 38 -4.00 13.12 -7.19
C PRO A 38 -2.86 13.82 -7.91
N GLU A 39 -1.71 13.94 -7.28
CA GLU A 39 -0.61 14.70 -7.83
C GLU A 39 0.57 13.88 -8.29
N TYR A 40 0.56 12.57 -8.00
CA TYR A 40 1.67 11.73 -8.41
C TYR A 40 1.26 10.26 -8.40
N LYS A 41 2.09 9.46 -9.04
CA LYS A 41 1.95 8.01 -9.00
C LYS A 41 3.31 7.43 -8.64
N TYR A 42 3.28 6.38 -7.85
CA TYR A 42 4.51 5.71 -7.45
C TYR A 42 4.35 4.22 -7.68
N TYR A 43 5.38 3.60 -8.20
CA TYR A 43 5.39 2.16 -8.35
C TYR A 43 6.77 1.66 -7.95
N GLY A 44 6.84 0.89 -6.89
CA GLY A 44 8.10 0.39 -6.41
C GLY A 44 7.97 -0.26 -5.05
N MET A 45 9.10 -0.39 -4.38
CA MET A 45 9.15 -1.08 -3.10
C MET A 45 8.62 -0.22 -1.97
N VAL A 46 7.87 -0.86 -1.11
CA VAL A 46 7.37 -0.25 0.11
C VAL A 46 7.69 -1.18 1.27
N ALA A 47 8.20 -0.65 2.34
CA ALA A 47 8.48 -1.43 3.53
C ALA A 47 7.87 -0.75 4.74
N HIS A 48 7.03 -1.49 5.47
CA HIS A 48 6.38 -0.98 6.68
C HIS A 48 5.63 0.33 6.44
N GLY A 49 4.98 0.43 5.28
CA GLY A 49 4.20 1.61 4.96
C GLY A 49 5.00 2.80 4.49
N LYS A 50 6.29 2.62 4.22
CA LYS A 50 7.15 3.69 3.75
C LYS A 50 7.77 3.32 2.42
N TYR A 51 7.99 4.31 1.58
CA TYR A 51 8.67 4.08 0.31
C TYR A 51 10.10 3.64 0.58
N HIS A 52 10.55 2.68 -0.19
CA HIS A 52 11.88 2.13 -0.01
C HIS A 52 12.53 1.96 -1.37
N GLY A 53 13.56 2.67 -1.61
CA GLY A 53 14.27 2.56 -2.87
C GLY A 53 14.43 3.87 -3.53
#